data_5afe675c4257a7cfb32557731b4cf0cf
#
_entry.id   5afe675c4257a7cfb32557731b4cf0cf
#
_cell.length_a   1.000
_cell.length_b   1.000
_cell.length_c   1.000
_cell.angle_alpha   90.00
_cell.angle_beta   90.00
_cell.angle_gamma   90.00
#
_symmetry.space_group_name_H-M   'P 1'
#
loop_
_entity.id
_entity.type
_entity.pdbx_description
1 polymer ?
#
loop_
_entity_poly.entity_id
_entity_poly.type
_entity_poly.pdbx_seq_one_letter_code
_entity_poly.pdbx_strand_id
1 'polypeptide(L)'
;EEHKIESAYVDDASKIIGKISDIPKVVVDIGGGAAKGFPSQLLEKVGCDVVTINSKLEKSSRGPDPTVDTLEELVTNTKNRDIGFAFDLDGDRLVIVINGEKKDPDVTLGMGVVKALELGYKNFVLSQDTSISVEKYIKQNGGTVFRSKVGEANVTEKMIETKSQVGGEGSSGGFILSDFNYCRDGILTSGLIASIIKKDEFADALNFMEKYHIIRDKVEYDSEHHDDILKALHSKMKEKFGSVETLDGIKAIVDEDSWVLVRKSNTENSIRVSAESNSLEKVRNIHQEIKDLVKESYEQIK
;
A
#
# COMPACT_ATOMS: atom_id res chain seq x y z
N GLU A 1 28.39 -4.12 -17.66
CA GLU A 1 27.94 -3.00 -16.79
C GLU A 1 26.61 -3.31 -16.09
N GLU A 2 25.61 -3.91 -16.74
CA GLU A 2 24.31 -4.29 -16.15
C GLU A 2 24.49 -5.19 -14.92
N HIS A 3 25.26 -6.27 -14.99
CA HIS A 3 25.52 -7.16 -13.85
C HIS A 3 26.14 -6.48 -12.62
N LYS A 4 26.84 -5.36 -12.80
CA LYS A 4 27.40 -4.61 -11.65
C LYS A 4 26.34 -3.80 -10.90
N ILE A 5 25.33 -3.28 -11.61
CA ILE A 5 24.26 -2.51 -10.99
C ILE A 5 23.32 -3.46 -10.23
N GLU A 6 22.94 -4.59 -10.85
CA GLU A 6 22.13 -5.63 -10.21
C GLU A 6 22.78 -6.12 -8.91
N SER A 7 24.06 -6.47 -8.95
CA SER A 7 24.77 -6.93 -7.76
C SER A 7 24.86 -5.87 -6.67
N ALA A 8 25.09 -4.60 -7.04
CA ALA A 8 25.18 -3.49 -6.08
C ALA A 8 23.85 -3.27 -5.35
N TYR A 9 22.72 -3.24 -6.07
CA TYR A 9 21.38 -3.12 -5.48
C TYR A 9 21.12 -4.26 -4.47
N VAL A 10 21.31 -5.52 -4.91
CA VAL A 10 21.06 -6.69 -4.07
C VAL A 10 22.00 -6.72 -2.86
N ASP A 11 23.26 -6.30 -3.03
CA ASP A 11 24.25 -6.21 -1.95
C ASP A 11 23.85 -5.19 -0.89
N ASP A 12 23.42 -4.01 -1.31
CA ASP A 12 23.06 -2.92 -0.39
C ASP A 12 21.72 -3.20 0.30
N ALA A 13 20.70 -3.66 -0.43
CA ALA A 13 19.43 -4.08 0.15
C ALA A 13 19.63 -5.22 1.19
N SER A 14 20.46 -6.21 0.87
CA SER A 14 20.74 -7.33 1.78
C SER A 14 21.41 -6.90 3.08
N LYS A 15 22.19 -5.81 3.11
CA LYS A 15 22.80 -5.25 4.34
C LYS A 15 21.74 -4.66 5.27
N ILE A 16 20.70 -4.01 4.72
CA ILE A 16 19.60 -3.43 5.49
C ILE A 16 18.72 -4.53 6.08
N ILE A 17 18.41 -5.57 5.29
CA ILE A 17 17.56 -6.68 5.71
C ILE A 17 18.25 -7.55 6.75
N GLY A 18 19.54 -7.80 6.55
CA GLY A 18 20.31 -8.76 7.32
C GLY A 18 20.08 -10.21 6.87
N LYS A 19 20.78 -11.15 7.50
CA LYS A 19 20.63 -12.58 7.21
C LYS A 19 19.44 -13.15 8.00
N ILE A 20 18.58 -13.91 7.33
CA ILE A 20 17.42 -14.58 7.91
C ILE A 20 17.82 -16.02 8.28
N SER A 21 17.64 -16.42 9.54
CA SER A 21 18.03 -17.74 10.05
C SER A 21 16.97 -18.83 9.82
N ASP A 22 15.70 -18.44 9.78
CA ASP A 22 14.57 -19.39 9.84
C ASP A 22 14.09 -19.90 8.47
N ILE A 23 14.83 -19.57 7.41
CA ILE A 23 14.63 -20.00 6.02
C ILE A 23 13.14 -19.89 5.59
N PRO A 24 12.59 -18.69 5.42
CA PRO A 24 11.22 -18.53 4.94
C PRO A 24 11.04 -19.13 3.54
N LYS A 25 9.94 -19.84 3.34
CA LYS A 25 9.57 -20.39 2.03
C LYS A 25 8.71 -19.38 1.29
N VAL A 26 9.23 -18.81 0.24
CA VAL A 26 8.57 -17.71 -0.48
C VAL A 26 8.23 -18.09 -1.94
N VAL A 27 7.15 -17.52 -2.46
CA VAL A 27 6.83 -17.52 -3.89
C VAL A 27 6.93 -16.10 -4.41
N VAL A 28 7.67 -15.91 -5.49
CA VAL A 28 7.88 -14.61 -6.13
C VAL A 28 7.18 -14.58 -7.48
N ASP A 29 6.20 -13.71 -7.64
CA ASP A 29 5.49 -13.46 -8.89
C ASP A 29 5.96 -12.13 -9.52
N ILE A 30 6.76 -12.25 -10.57
CA ILE A 30 7.37 -11.11 -11.27
C ILE A 30 6.37 -10.41 -12.22
N GLY A 31 5.23 -11.04 -12.56
CA GLY A 31 4.28 -10.48 -13.51
C GLY A 31 4.80 -10.31 -14.94
N GLY A 32 5.94 -10.92 -15.29
CA GLY A 32 6.57 -10.76 -16.61
C GLY A 32 7.26 -9.41 -16.81
N GLY A 33 7.50 -8.65 -15.73
CA GLY A 33 8.04 -7.29 -15.75
C GLY A 33 9.56 -7.18 -15.70
N ALA A 34 10.03 -5.93 -15.68
CA ALA A 34 11.45 -5.56 -15.66
C ALA A 34 12.16 -5.90 -14.33
N ALA A 35 11.40 -6.09 -13.24
CA ALA A 35 11.94 -6.49 -11.94
C ALA A 35 12.52 -7.93 -11.95
N LYS A 36 12.45 -8.64 -13.08
CA LYS A 36 12.94 -10.01 -13.24
C LYS A 36 14.37 -10.19 -12.69
N GLY A 37 14.51 -11.19 -11.83
CA GLY A 37 15.79 -11.58 -11.22
C GLY A 37 16.07 -10.90 -9.89
N PHE A 38 15.81 -9.62 -9.74
CA PHE A 38 16.15 -8.87 -8.52
C PHE A 38 15.50 -9.40 -7.25
N PRO A 39 14.17 -9.60 -7.17
CA PRO A 39 13.54 -10.09 -5.93
C PRO A 39 14.04 -11.46 -5.53
N SER A 40 14.18 -12.39 -6.50
CA SER A 40 14.63 -13.75 -6.21
C SER A 40 16.07 -13.78 -5.72
N GLN A 41 16.97 -13.06 -6.39
CA GLN A 41 18.38 -12.94 -5.97
C GLN A 41 18.51 -12.33 -4.56
N LEU A 42 17.73 -11.28 -4.26
CA LEU A 42 17.75 -10.65 -2.94
C LEU A 42 17.27 -11.63 -1.86
N LEU A 43 16.12 -12.26 -2.07
CA LEU A 43 15.51 -13.17 -1.10
C LEU A 43 16.38 -14.43 -0.86
N GLU A 44 16.96 -15.02 -1.91
CA GLU A 44 17.91 -16.12 -1.78
C GLU A 44 19.17 -15.69 -1.00
N LYS A 45 19.69 -14.50 -1.31
CA LYS A 45 20.88 -13.95 -0.64
C LYS A 45 20.68 -13.74 0.86
N VAL A 46 19.50 -13.26 1.26
CA VAL A 46 19.18 -13.06 2.69
C VAL A 46 18.79 -14.36 3.40
N GLY A 47 18.56 -15.47 2.68
CA GLY A 47 18.38 -16.81 3.28
C GLY A 47 17.00 -17.42 3.10
N CYS A 48 16.20 -16.98 2.14
CA CYS A 48 14.90 -17.58 1.83
C CYS A 48 15.00 -18.80 0.88
N ASP A 49 14.05 -19.74 0.97
CA ASP A 49 13.78 -20.77 -0.04
C ASP A 49 12.79 -20.19 -1.05
N VAL A 50 13.25 -19.89 -2.27
CA VAL A 50 12.51 -19.13 -3.28
C VAL A 50 12.00 -19.98 -4.42
N VAL A 51 10.72 -19.83 -4.78
CA VAL A 51 10.14 -20.29 -6.04
C VAL A 51 9.65 -19.07 -6.82
N THR A 52 10.02 -18.96 -8.08
CA THR A 52 9.63 -17.84 -8.95
C THR A 52 8.63 -18.29 -10.01
N ILE A 53 7.55 -17.53 -10.16
CA ILE A 53 6.54 -17.68 -11.20
C ILE A 53 6.47 -16.41 -12.06
N ASN A 54 5.86 -16.49 -13.25
CA ASN A 54 5.73 -15.39 -14.20
C ASN A 54 7.06 -14.65 -14.48
N SER A 55 8.18 -15.39 -14.54
CA SER A 55 9.53 -14.83 -14.69
C SER A 55 9.97 -14.58 -16.14
N LYS A 56 9.14 -14.91 -17.13
CA LYS A 56 9.43 -14.66 -18.55
C LYS A 56 8.89 -13.30 -18.93
N LEU A 57 9.74 -12.45 -19.49
CA LEU A 57 9.35 -11.12 -19.97
C LEU A 57 8.15 -11.23 -20.92
N GLU A 58 7.22 -10.29 -20.78
CA GLU A 58 5.99 -10.18 -21.58
C GLU A 58 5.05 -11.40 -21.50
N LYS A 59 5.30 -12.33 -20.55
CA LYS A 59 4.45 -13.51 -20.33
C LYS A 59 4.08 -13.61 -18.86
N SER A 60 2.82 -13.39 -18.59
CA SER A 60 2.26 -13.50 -17.24
C SER A 60 0.89 -14.15 -17.30
N SER A 61 0.52 -14.88 -16.26
CA SER A 61 -0.83 -15.42 -16.04
C SER A 61 -1.81 -14.36 -15.52
N ARG A 62 -1.32 -13.15 -15.22
CA ARG A 62 -2.08 -12.06 -14.64
C ARG A 62 -1.79 -10.70 -15.30
N GLY A 63 -2.59 -9.70 -14.95
CA GLY A 63 -2.39 -8.32 -15.35
C GLY A 63 -1.13 -7.66 -14.73
N PRO A 64 -0.76 -6.46 -15.21
CA PRO A 64 0.46 -5.77 -14.80
C PRO A 64 0.40 -5.23 -13.37
N ASP A 65 -0.77 -4.90 -12.86
CA ASP A 65 -0.97 -4.31 -11.53
C ASP A 65 -1.49 -5.37 -10.54
N PRO A 66 -0.67 -5.80 -9.55
CA PRO A 66 -1.08 -6.83 -8.59
C PRO A 66 -2.16 -6.34 -7.61
N THR A 67 -2.36 -5.02 -7.48
CA THR A 67 -3.33 -4.48 -6.52
C THR A 67 -4.77 -4.79 -6.93
N VAL A 68 -5.06 -4.83 -8.23
CA VAL A 68 -6.39 -5.07 -8.80
C VAL A 68 -6.60 -6.50 -9.30
N ASP A 69 -5.53 -7.30 -9.41
CA ASP A 69 -5.57 -8.68 -9.92
C ASP A 69 -5.95 -9.67 -8.82
N THR A 70 -6.53 -10.82 -9.19
CA THR A 70 -6.89 -11.90 -8.25
C THR A 70 -5.69 -12.72 -7.78
N LEU A 71 -4.58 -12.70 -8.50
CA LEU A 71 -3.33 -13.41 -8.21
C LEU A 71 -3.51 -14.95 -8.08
N GLU A 72 -4.39 -15.57 -8.85
CA GLU A 72 -4.80 -16.98 -8.70
C GLU A 72 -3.64 -17.97 -8.69
N GLU A 73 -2.65 -17.78 -9.57
CA GLU A 73 -1.48 -18.66 -9.63
C GLU A 73 -0.61 -18.48 -8.36
N LEU A 74 -0.39 -17.26 -7.91
CA LEU A 74 0.36 -16.99 -6.68
C LEU A 74 -0.37 -17.53 -5.46
N VAL A 75 -1.67 -17.29 -5.34
CA VAL A 75 -2.54 -17.82 -4.27
C VAL A 75 -2.43 -19.35 -4.19
N THR A 76 -2.46 -20.03 -5.35
CA THR A 76 -2.36 -21.50 -5.40
C THR A 76 -0.97 -21.99 -4.96
N ASN A 77 0.09 -21.34 -5.42
CA ASN A 77 1.47 -21.73 -5.10
C ASN A 77 1.88 -21.41 -3.65
N THR A 78 1.19 -20.46 -3.01
CA THR A 78 1.51 -20.04 -1.63
C THR A 78 0.91 -20.95 -0.57
N LYS A 79 -0.05 -21.85 -0.89
CA LYS A 79 -0.75 -22.70 0.10
C LYS A 79 0.16 -23.54 1.00
N ASN A 80 1.34 -23.92 0.52
CA ASN A 80 2.33 -24.73 1.26
C ASN A 80 3.65 -23.98 1.50
N ARG A 81 3.59 -22.64 1.47
CA ARG A 81 4.72 -21.76 1.69
C ARG A 81 4.34 -20.67 2.69
N ASP A 82 5.31 -19.98 3.23
CA ASP A 82 5.06 -18.99 4.28
C ASP A 82 4.41 -17.72 3.70
N ILE A 83 4.83 -17.28 2.49
CA ILE A 83 4.33 -16.04 1.87
C ILE A 83 4.55 -16.03 0.36
N GLY A 84 3.65 -15.33 -0.35
CA GLY A 84 3.79 -14.96 -1.75
C GLY A 84 3.97 -13.46 -1.91
N PHE A 85 4.79 -13.06 -2.88
CA PHE A 85 5.08 -11.67 -3.25
C PHE A 85 4.74 -11.43 -4.71
N ALA A 86 3.78 -10.54 -5.00
CA ALA A 86 3.43 -10.13 -6.35
C ALA A 86 3.90 -8.70 -6.61
N PHE A 87 4.70 -8.52 -7.66
CA PHE A 87 5.24 -7.24 -8.07
C PHE A 87 4.48 -6.70 -9.30
N ASP A 88 4.43 -5.40 -9.49
CA ASP A 88 4.09 -4.80 -10.77
C ASP A 88 5.29 -4.87 -11.75
N LEU A 89 5.16 -4.25 -12.92
CA LEU A 89 6.12 -4.47 -14.00
C LEU A 89 7.52 -3.90 -13.72
N ASP A 90 7.62 -2.83 -12.98
CA ASP A 90 8.88 -2.16 -12.57
C ASP A 90 9.31 -2.48 -11.14
N GLY A 91 8.45 -3.16 -10.37
CA GLY A 91 8.77 -3.68 -9.04
C GLY A 91 8.69 -2.64 -7.92
N ASP A 92 8.05 -1.50 -8.17
CA ASP A 92 7.87 -0.46 -7.15
C ASP A 92 6.69 -0.77 -6.21
N ARG A 93 5.68 -1.52 -6.68
CA ARG A 93 4.52 -2.00 -5.91
C ARG A 93 4.72 -3.44 -5.48
N LEU A 94 4.12 -3.74 -4.33
CA LEU A 94 4.11 -5.09 -3.78
C LEU A 94 2.74 -5.42 -3.20
N VAL A 95 2.28 -6.64 -3.46
CA VAL A 95 1.12 -7.24 -2.79
C VAL A 95 1.52 -8.60 -2.23
N ILE A 96 1.15 -8.87 -0.98
CA ILE A 96 1.45 -10.14 -0.33
C ILE A 96 0.27 -11.09 -0.38
N VAL A 97 0.60 -12.39 -0.43
CA VAL A 97 -0.34 -13.50 -0.28
C VAL A 97 0.11 -14.35 0.90
N ILE A 98 -0.77 -14.60 1.85
CA ILE A 98 -0.51 -15.38 3.07
C ILE A 98 -1.60 -16.42 3.22
N ASN A 99 -1.22 -17.67 3.52
CA ASN A 99 -2.17 -18.78 3.68
C ASN A 99 -3.10 -18.99 2.47
N GLY A 100 -2.63 -18.68 1.25
CA GLY A 100 -3.43 -18.77 0.04
C GLY A 100 -4.49 -17.67 -0.10
N GLU A 101 -4.34 -16.55 0.61
CA GLU A 101 -5.22 -15.39 0.52
C GLU A 101 -4.42 -14.13 0.15
N LYS A 102 -4.87 -13.44 -0.88
CA LYS A 102 -4.37 -12.11 -1.22
C LYS A 102 -4.74 -11.13 -0.11
N LYS A 103 -3.76 -10.38 0.38
CA LYS A 103 -3.98 -9.33 1.37
C LYS A 103 -4.17 -7.96 0.71
N ASP A 104 -4.86 -7.07 1.41
CA ASP A 104 -5.01 -5.68 0.95
C ASP A 104 -3.63 -5.02 0.82
N PRO A 105 -3.39 -4.16 -0.17
CA PRO A 105 -2.12 -3.46 -0.34
C PRO A 105 -1.68 -2.67 0.91
N ASP A 106 -2.63 -2.11 1.68
CA ASP A 106 -2.32 -1.44 2.95
C ASP A 106 -1.72 -2.40 3.99
N VAL A 107 -2.10 -3.66 3.99
CA VAL A 107 -1.49 -4.69 4.85
C VAL A 107 -0.04 -4.92 4.42
N THR A 108 0.25 -4.95 3.11
CA THR A 108 1.63 -5.06 2.61
C THR A 108 2.50 -3.92 3.12
N LEU A 109 2.06 -2.68 2.95
CA LEU A 109 2.73 -1.49 3.50
C LEU A 109 2.91 -1.62 5.02
N GLY A 110 1.84 -2.03 5.72
CA GLY A 110 1.85 -2.22 7.16
C GLY A 110 2.91 -3.22 7.63
N MET A 111 3.13 -4.33 6.91
CA MET A 111 4.19 -5.29 7.26
C MET A 111 5.59 -4.69 7.05
N GLY A 112 5.80 -3.86 6.02
CA GLY A 112 7.03 -3.07 5.87
C GLY A 112 7.25 -2.11 7.04
N VAL A 113 6.17 -1.45 7.51
CA VAL A 113 6.19 -0.57 8.69
C VAL A 113 6.52 -1.35 9.97
N VAL A 114 6.00 -2.56 10.17
CA VAL A 114 6.36 -3.41 11.32
C VAL A 114 7.87 -3.62 11.38
N LYS A 115 8.49 -3.98 10.24
CA LYS A 115 9.94 -4.14 10.18
C LYS A 115 10.69 -2.84 10.39
N ALA A 116 10.21 -1.73 9.86
CA ALA A 116 10.83 -0.42 10.07
C ALA A 116 10.82 -0.01 11.56
N LEU A 117 9.72 -0.26 12.28
CA LEU A 117 9.64 -0.03 13.73
C LEU A 117 10.63 -0.92 14.50
N GLU A 118 10.79 -2.19 14.12
CA GLU A 118 11.80 -3.11 14.69
C GLU A 118 13.22 -2.59 14.47
N LEU A 119 13.50 -2.01 13.29
CA LEU A 119 14.79 -1.38 12.98
C LEU A 119 15.04 -0.05 13.73
N GLY A 120 14.03 0.44 14.45
CA GLY A 120 14.12 1.65 15.29
C GLY A 120 13.66 2.93 14.63
N TYR A 121 13.14 2.90 13.42
CA TYR A 121 12.56 4.09 12.77
C TYR A 121 11.31 4.58 13.51
N LYS A 122 11.16 5.90 13.63
CA LYS A 122 10.09 6.50 14.43
C LYS A 122 9.24 7.54 13.69
N ASN A 123 9.73 8.10 12.59
CA ASN A 123 9.02 9.13 11.84
C ASN A 123 8.57 8.56 10.49
N PHE A 124 7.26 8.62 10.25
CA PHE A 124 6.59 8.02 9.10
C PHE A 124 5.75 9.06 8.37
N VAL A 125 5.74 8.98 7.04
CA VAL A 125 4.80 9.73 6.19
C VAL A 125 3.88 8.73 5.49
N LEU A 126 2.57 8.90 5.65
CA LEU A 126 1.56 8.09 4.98
C LEU A 126 0.69 8.96 4.07
N SER A 127 0.36 8.48 2.88
CA SER A 127 -0.61 9.15 2.02
C SER A 127 -1.99 9.23 2.70
N GLN A 128 -2.80 10.22 2.29
CA GLN A 128 -4.09 10.52 2.92
C GLN A 128 -5.09 9.36 2.82
N ASP A 129 -4.95 8.50 1.82
CA ASP A 129 -5.79 7.31 1.57
C ASP A 129 -5.25 6.01 2.18
N THR A 130 -4.11 6.07 2.89
CA THR A 130 -3.56 4.91 3.61
C THR A 130 -4.42 4.59 4.83
N SER A 131 -4.62 3.29 5.06
CA SER A 131 -5.38 2.74 6.18
C SER A 131 -5.02 3.38 7.52
N ILE A 132 -6.06 3.63 8.33
CA ILE A 132 -5.89 4.10 9.73
C ILE A 132 -5.26 3.01 10.60
N SER A 133 -5.39 1.72 10.22
CA SER A 133 -4.78 0.61 10.97
C SER A 133 -3.25 0.73 10.99
N VAL A 134 -2.64 1.11 9.87
CA VAL A 134 -1.19 1.34 9.77
C VAL A 134 -0.77 2.50 10.67
N GLU A 135 -1.49 3.62 10.64
CA GLU A 135 -1.22 4.76 11.51
C GLU A 135 -1.36 4.42 12.99
N LYS A 136 -2.44 3.71 13.37
CA LYS A 136 -2.66 3.28 14.74
C LYS A 136 -1.55 2.35 15.22
N TYR A 137 -1.12 1.41 14.38
CA TYR A 137 -0.03 0.50 14.71
C TYR A 137 1.29 1.27 14.96
N ILE A 138 1.62 2.24 14.10
CA ILE A 138 2.80 3.10 14.29
C ILE A 138 2.72 3.83 15.63
N LYS A 139 1.60 4.49 15.93
CA LYS A 139 1.41 5.26 17.16
C LYS A 139 1.48 4.39 18.41
N GLN A 140 0.87 3.21 18.39
CA GLN A 140 0.90 2.25 19.50
C GLN A 140 2.33 1.74 19.79
N ASN A 141 3.21 1.74 18.77
CA ASN A 141 4.62 1.36 18.90
C ASN A 141 5.57 2.56 19.04
N GLY A 142 5.04 3.72 19.43
CA GLY A 142 5.81 4.91 19.78
C GLY A 142 6.36 5.70 18.59
N GLY A 143 5.80 5.48 17.40
CA GLY A 143 6.13 6.26 16.20
C GLY A 143 5.24 7.48 16.01
N THR A 144 5.68 8.38 15.14
CA THR A 144 4.97 9.60 14.73
C THR A 144 4.58 9.49 13.27
N VAL A 145 3.36 9.90 12.92
CA VAL A 145 2.85 9.86 11.54
C VAL A 145 2.53 11.27 11.06
N PHE A 146 3.01 11.60 9.88
CA PHE A 146 2.61 12.76 9.10
C PHE A 146 1.79 12.30 7.89
N ARG A 147 0.78 13.07 7.50
CA ARG A 147 -0.02 12.77 6.30
C ARG A 147 0.43 13.64 5.13
N SER A 148 0.48 13.04 3.93
CA SER A 148 0.73 13.72 2.67
C SER A 148 -0.47 13.58 1.72
N LYS A 149 -0.48 14.34 0.63
CA LYS A 149 -1.34 14.04 -0.51
C LYS A 149 -1.00 12.65 -1.07
N VAL A 150 -1.96 12.05 -1.77
CA VAL A 150 -1.75 10.79 -2.49
C VAL A 150 -0.78 10.99 -3.65
N GLY A 151 0.13 10.06 -3.84
CA GLY A 151 1.16 10.07 -4.87
C GLY A 151 2.57 10.04 -4.27
N GLU A 152 3.42 9.17 -4.82
CA GLU A 152 4.79 8.96 -4.35
C GLU A 152 5.58 10.26 -4.19
N ALA A 153 5.51 11.15 -5.18
CA ALA A 153 6.21 12.44 -5.13
C ALA A 153 5.78 13.28 -3.92
N ASN A 154 4.48 13.30 -3.59
CA ASN A 154 3.95 14.02 -2.43
C ASN A 154 4.40 13.39 -1.10
N VAL A 155 4.46 12.04 -1.06
CA VAL A 155 4.99 11.31 0.12
C VAL A 155 6.46 11.67 0.32
N THR A 156 7.27 11.57 -0.73
CA THR A 156 8.71 11.86 -0.70
C THR A 156 9.01 13.31 -0.33
N GLU A 157 8.28 14.27 -0.90
CA GLU A 157 8.41 15.69 -0.55
C GLU A 157 8.12 15.91 0.95
N LYS A 158 7.06 15.29 1.45
CA LYS A 158 6.70 15.38 2.87
C LYS A 158 7.72 14.67 3.77
N MET A 159 8.32 13.56 3.34
CA MET A 159 9.41 12.90 4.06
C MET A 159 10.62 13.83 4.22
N ILE A 160 11.00 14.54 3.16
CA ILE A 160 12.10 15.51 3.19
C ILE A 160 11.78 16.67 4.12
N GLU A 161 10.57 17.24 4.01
CA GLU A 161 10.10 18.36 4.86
C GLU A 161 10.13 17.99 6.35
N THR A 162 9.63 16.81 6.70
CA THR A 162 9.51 16.36 8.10
C THR A 162 10.72 15.61 8.60
N LYS A 163 11.73 15.37 7.76
CA LYS A 163 12.90 14.53 8.03
C LYS A 163 12.51 13.11 8.46
N SER A 164 11.44 12.59 7.87
CA SER A 164 10.98 11.23 8.12
C SER A 164 11.77 10.23 7.30
N GLN A 165 12.11 9.10 7.90
CA GLN A 165 12.91 8.06 7.24
C GLN A 165 12.05 7.06 6.47
N VAL A 166 10.77 6.93 6.82
CA VAL A 166 9.86 5.95 6.21
C VAL A 166 8.68 6.67 5.60
N GLY A 167 8.30 6.26 4.39
CA GLY A 167 7.11 6.73 3.69
C GLY A 167 6.29 5.59 3.10
N GLY A 168 5.02 5.87 2.78
CA GLY A 168 4.21 4.86 2.13
C GLY A 168 2.87 5.33 1.56
N GLU A 169 2.43 4.59 0.54
CA GLU A 169 1.12 4.67 -0.08
C GLU A 169 0.39 3.33 0.08
N GLY A 170 -0.61 3.29 0.95
CA GLY A 170 -1.35 2.07 1.24
C GLY A 170 -2.01 1.46 0.01
N SER A 171 -2.67 2.27 -0.81
CA SER A 171 -3.40 1.81 -2.00
C SER A 171 -2.55 1.08 -3.05
N SER A 172 -1.24 1.27 -3.02
CA SER A 172 -0.28 0.61 -3.92
C SER A 172 0.58 -0.47 -3.24
N GLY A 173 0.49 -0.61 -1.91
CA GLY A 173 1.44 -1.40 -1.12
C GLY A 173 2.86 -0.83 -1.16
N GLY A 174 3.00 0.43 -1.59
CA GLY A 174 4.28 1.08 -1.80
C GLY A 174 4.91 1.55 -0.50
N PHE A 175 6.13 1.08 -0.21
CA PHE A 175 6.94 1.44 0.95
C PHE A 175 8.22 2.14 0.50
N ILE A 176 8.62 3.18 1.22
CA ILE A 176 9.81 4.00 0.96
C ILE A 176 10.70 3.98 2.21
N LEU A 177 11.99 3.75 2.04
CA LEU A 177 12.99 3.84 3.10
C LEU A 177 14.12 4.78 2.65
N SER A 178 14.18 6.00 3.22
CA SER A 178 15.11 7.04 2.77
C SER A 178 16.58 6.66 2.94
N ASP A 179 16.91 5.78 3.88
CA ASP A 179 18.28 5.28 4.08
C ASP A 179 18.74 4.39 2.91
N PHE A 180 17.81 3.96 2.04
CA PHE A 180 18.10 3.23 0.82
C PHE A 180 17.84 4.08 -0.43
N ASN A 181 16.61 4.57 -0.58
CA ASN A 181 16.21 5.45 -1.67
C ASN A 181 14.97 6.29 -1.30
N TYR A 182 14.63 7.28 -2.12
CA TYR A 182 13.44 8.12 -1.96
C TYR A 182 12.32 7.77 -2.96
N CYS A 183 12.20 6.50 -3.33
CA CYS A 183 11.10 5.99 -4.15
C CYS A 183 10.52 4.72 -3.53
N ARG A 184 9.31 4.34 -3.93
CA ARG A 184 8.73 3.06 -3.54
C ARG A 184 9.64 1.94 -4.02
N ASP A 185 9.80 0.93 -3.19
CA ASP A 185 10.67 -0.20 -3.46
C ASP A 185 10.06 -1.51 -2.97
N GLY A 186 9.29 -2.15 -3.84
CA GLY A 186 8.66 -3.44 -3.55
C GLY A 186 9.68 -4.55 -3.34
N ILE A 187 10.85 -4.46 -4.01
CA ILE A 187 11.90 -5.48 -3.92
C ILE A 187 12.54 -5.47 -2.54
N LEU A 188 12.99 -4.30 -2.07
CA LEU A 188 13.49 -4.13 -0.69
C LEU A 188 12.42 -4.55 0.32
N THR A 189 11.17 -4.10 0.11
CA THR A 189 10.04 -4.38 1.01
C THR A 189 9.79 -5.88 1.14
N SER A 190 9.89 -6.66 0.06
CA SER A 190 9.73 -8.12 0.11
C SER A 190 10.74 -8.78 1.05
N GLY A 191 12.00 -8.34 1.01
CA GLY A 191 13.05 -8.81 1.91
C GLY A 191 12.83 -8.40 3.37
N LEU A 192 12.41 -7.16 3.60
CA LEU A 192 12.05 -6.67 4.94
C LEU A 192 10.92 -7.50 5.55
N ILE A 193 9.85 -7.76 4.79
CA ILE A 193 8.72 -8.59 5.22
C ILE A 193 9.15 -10.04 5.44
N ALA A 194 9.94 -10.63 4.54
CA ALA A 194 10.44 -11.99 4.70
C ALA A 194 11.25 -12.18 5.99
N SER A 195 11.96 -11.13 6.45
CA SER A 195 12.77 -11.18 7.67
C SER A 195 11.97 -11.25 8.97
N ILE A 196 10.66 -11.03 8.91
CA ILE A 196 9.79 -11.03 10.10
C ILE A 196 8.62 -12.04 10.01
N ILE A 197 8.42 -12.71 8.86
CA ILE A 197 7.22 -13.54 8.61
C ILE A 197 7.01 -14.64 9.66
N LYS A 198 8.06 -15.15 10.29
CA LYS A 198 8.02 -16.20 11.32
C LYS A 198 8.02 -15.69 12.75
N LYS A 199 7.92 -14.36 12.95
CA LYS A 199 7.87 -13.74 14.28
C LYS A 199 6.44 -13.56 14.74
N ASP A 200 6.24 -13.61 16.05
CA ASP A 200 4.92 -13.39 16.68
C ASP A 200 4.40 -11.97 16.37
N GLU A 201 5.28 -10.98 16.35
CA GLU A 201 4.94 -9.59 16.03
C GLU A 201 4.33 -9.44 14.63
N PHE A 202 4.76 -10.27 13.66
CA PHE A 202 4.16 -10.28 12.33
C PHE A 202 2.70 -10.78 12.38
N ALA A 203 2.46 -11.88 13.08
CA ALA A 203 1.12 -12.45 13.19
C ALA A 203 0.16 -11.51 13.95
N ASP A 204 0.64 -10.87 15.03
CA ASP A 204 -0.13 -9.90 15.80
C ASP A 204 -0.47 -8.65 14.99
N ALA A 205 0.49 -8.12 14.24
CA ALA A 205 0.29 -6.97 13.37
C ALA A 205 -0.68 -7.29 12.22
N LEU A 206 -0.54 -8.46 11.59
CA LEU A 206 -1.44 -8.93 10.53
C LEU A 206 -2.88 -9.00 11.07
N ASN A 207 -3.08 -9.70 12.19
CA ASN A 207 -4.39 -9.82 12.83
C ASN A 207 -4.98 -8.47 13.24
N PHE A 208 -4.15 -7.49 13.62
CA PHE A 208 -4.59 -6.14 13.95
C PHE A 208 -5.07 -5.39 12.70
N MET A 209 -4.30 -5.43 11.61
CA MET A 209 -4.60 -4.69 10.38
C MET A 209 -5.81 -5.28 9.63
N GLU A 210 -5.98 -6.59 9.63
CA GLU A 210 -7.10 -7.27 8.97
C GLU A 210 -8.47 -7.02 9.63
N LYS A 211 -8.51 -6.39 10.79
CA LYS A 211 -9.78 -5.92 11.39
C LYS A 211 -10.39 -4.74 10.63
N TYR A 212 -9.61 -4.05 9.81
CA TYR A 212 -10.04 -2.88 9.07
C TYR A 212 -10.34 -3.25 7.61
N HIS A 213 -11.45 -2.74 7.12
CA HIS A 213 -11.95 -2.98 5.78
C HIS A 213 -11.94 -1.66 5.01
N ILE A 214 -11.29 -1.65 3.88
CA ILE A 214 -11.22 -0.46 3.03
C ILE A 214 -11.94 -0.74 1.70
N ILE A 215 -12.72 0.22 1.22
CA ILE A 215 -13.34 0.18 -0.10
C ILE A 215 -12.83 1.38 -0.89
N ARG A 216 -12.31 1.13 -2.08
CA ARG A 216 -11.86 2.15 -3.03
C ARG A 216 -12.61 1.98 -4.34
N ASP A 217 -13.24 3.04 -4.81
CA ASP A 217 -14.00 3.04 -6.04
C ASP A 217 -13.82 4.36 -6.78
N LYS A 218 -14.29 4.43 -8.01
CA LYS A 218 -14.26 5.63 -8.82
C LYS A 218 -15.64 5.88 -9.44
N VAL A 219 -15.97 7.15 -9.61
CA VAL A 219 -17.12 7.61 -10.36
C VAL A 219 -16.63 8.48 -11.51
N GLU A 220 -17.00 8.11 -12.73
CA GLU A 220 -16.55 8.81 -13.93
C GLU A 220 -17.53 9.96 -14.24
N TYR A 221 -16.97 11.16 -14.36
CA TYR A 221 -17.65 12.37 -14.79
C TYR A 221 -16.72 13.18 -15.67
N ASP A 222 -17.26 14.11 -16.47
CA ASP A 222 -16.48 15.02 -17.27
C ASP A 222 -15.57 15.86 -16.38
N SER A 223 -14.29 15.94 -16.74
CA SER A 223 -13.24 16.58 -15.91
C SER A 223 -13.50 18.06 -15.61
N GLU A 224 -14.26 18.75 -16.47
CA GLU A 224 -14.67 20.15 -16.27
C GLU A 224 -15.57 20.38 -15.07
N HIS A 225 -16.28 19.35 -14.60
CA HIS A 225 -17.17 19.41 -13.45
C HIS A 225 -16.55 18.96 -12.13
N HIS A 226 -15.36 18.34 -12.14
CA HIS A 226 -14.79 17.75 -10.94
C HIS A 226 -14.61 18.75 -9.79
N ASP A 227 -14.14 19.95 -10.08
CA ASP A 227 -13.87 20.96 -9.04
C ASP A 227 -15.19 21.52 -8.46
N ASP A 228 -16.22 21.67 -9.27
CA ASP A 228 -17.51 22.14 -8.82
C ASP A 228 -18.27 21.07 -8.04
N ILE A 229 -18.17 19.79 -8.44
CA ILE A 229 -18.68 18.65 -7.66
C ILE A 229 -18.00 18.65 -6.27
N LEU A 230 -16.68 18.77 -6.20
CA LEU A 230 -15.96 18.79 -4.92
C LEU A 230 -16.37 19.98 -4.05
N LYS A 231 -16.59 21.18 -4.62
CA LYS A 231 -17.06 22.34 -3.84
C LYS A 231 -18.45 22.11 -3.26
N ALA A 232 -19.40 21.60 -4.05
CA ALA A 232 -20.74 21.27 -3.59
C ALA A 232 -20.71 20.18 -2.51
N LEU A 233 -19.91 19.13 -2.73
CA LEU A 233 -19.75 18.02 -1.81
C LEU A 233 -19.10 18.44 -0.48
N HIS A 234 -18.14 19.37 -0.50
CA HIS A 234 -17.49 19.86 0.72
C HIS A 234 -18.51 20.39 1.74
N SER A 235 -19.48 21.18 1.30
CA SER A 235 -20.50 21.75 2.20
C SER A 235 -21.39 20.63 2.80
N LYS A 236 -21.82 19.67 1.96
CA LYS A 236 -22.63 18.53 2.41
C LYS A 236 -21.89 17.62 3.39
N MET A 237 -20.62 17.31 3.11
CA MET A 237 -19.80 16.49 4.00
C MET A 237 -19.50 17.20 5.33
N LYS A 238 -19.25 18.52 5.30
CA LYS A 238 -19.05 19.30 6.51
C LYS A 238 -20.31 19.37 7.38
N GLU A 239 -21.48 19.55 6.77
CA GLU A 239 -22.76 19.52 7.49
C GLU A 239 -22.99 18.16 8.14
N LYS A 240 -22.70 17.06 7.42
CA LYS A 240 -22.93 15.70 7.89
C LYS A 240 -21.95 15.24 8.97
N PHE A 241 -20.65 15.49 8.81
CA PHE A 241 -19.59 14.96 9.68
C PHE A 241 -18.99 16.01 10.63
N GLY A 242 -19.43 17.23 10.56
CA GLY A 242 -18.97 18.33 11.43
C GLY A 242 -17.67 18.96 10.98
N SER A 243 -16.62 18.20 10.72
CA SER A 243 -15.33 18.69 10.23
C SER A 243 -14.80 17.85 9.10
N VAL A 244 -14.09 18.49 8.16
CA VAL A 244 -13.43 17.85 7.03
C VAL A 244 -12.04 18.40 6.85
N GLU A 245 -11.11 17.52 6.45
CA GLU A 245 -9.76 17.87 6.05
C GLU A 245 -9.71 18.06 4.54
N THR A 246 -8.91 19.02 4.07
CA THR A 246 -8.79 19.36 2.64
C THR A 246 -7.35 19.27 2.13
N LEU A 247 -6.53 18.43 2.72
CA LEU A 247 -5.15 18.23 2.28
C LEU A 247 -5.09 17.66 0.85
N ASP A 248 -5.92 16.65 0.55
CA ASP A 248 -6.04 16.04 -0.78
C ASP A 248 -7.49 15.66 -1.05
N GLY A 249 -8.27 16.56 -1.62
CA GLY A 249 -9.72 16.40 -1.74
C GLY A 249 -10.44 16.71 -0.42
N ILE A 250 -11.43 15.91 -0.06
CA ILE A 250 -12.29 16.09 1.11
C ILE A 250 -12.26 14.80 1.92
N LYS A 251 -11.62 14.83 3.09
CA LYS A 251 -11.59 13.70 4.02
C LYS A 251 -12.42 14.03 5.26
N ALA A 252 -13.35 13.17 5.60
CA ALA A 252 -14.08 13.23 6.86
C ALA A 252 -13.68 12.06 7.76
N ILE A 253 -13.42 12.35 9.03
CA ILE A 253 -13.27 11.33 10.07
C ILE A 253 -14.68 11.07 10.61
N VAL A 254 -15.18 9.86 10.41
CA VAL A 254 -16.54 9.47 10.84
C VAL A 254 -16.54 9.13 12.33
N ASP A 255 -15.52 8.41 12.76
CA ASP A 255 -15.18 8.11 14.16
C ASP A 255 -13.71 7.66 14.28
N GLU A 256 -13.32 7.10 15.43
CA GLU A 256 -11.94 6.68 15.71
C GLU A 256 -11.43 5.54 14.81
N ASP A 257 -12.33 4.75 14.19
CA ASP A 257 -12.01 3.61 13.34
C ASP A 257 -12.50 3.77 11.90
N SER A 258 -13.10 4.90 11.56
CA SER A 258 -13.78 5.07 10.27
C SER A 258 -13.52 6.44 9.67
N TRP A 259 -13.21 6.46 8.38
CA TRP A 259 -13.06 7.68 7.59
C TRP A 259 -13.58 7.50 6.16
N VAL A 260 -13.81 8.60 5.47
CA VAL A 260 -14.09 8.65 4.04
C VAL A 260 -13.30 9.78 3.38
N LEU A 261 -12.77 9.53 2.19
CA LEU A 261 -12.02 10.47 1.37
C LEU A 261 -12.63 10.53 -0.03
N VAL A 262 -12.91 11.73 -0.50
CA VAL A 262 -13.31 12.00 -1.89
C VAL A 262 -12.30 12.93 -2.52
N ARG A 263 -11.72 12.54 -3.65
CA ARG A 263 -10.72 13.32 -4.34
C ARG A 263 -10.78 13.17 -5.86
N LYS A 264 -10.25 14.14 -6.57
CA LYS A 264 -10.01 14.04 -8.00
C LYS A 264 -8.90 13.03 -8.28
N SER A 265 -9.05 12.22 -9.31
CA SER A 265 -7.95 11.38 -9.79
C SER A 265 -6.86 12.22 -10.42
N ASN A 266 -5.59 11.87 -10.19
CA ASN A 266 -4.45 12.56 -10.81
C ASN A 266 -4.15 12.03 -12.23
N THR A 267 -4.68 10.85 -12.59
CA THR A 267 -4.33 10.12 -13.81
C THR A 267 -5.51 9.82 -14.72
N GLU A 268 -6.73 9.93 -14.21
CA GLU A 268 -7.97 9.57 -14.91
C GLU A 268 -9.04 10.65 -14.75
N ASN A 269 -9.99 10.71 -15.68
CA ASN A 269 -11.19 11.54 -15.56
C ASN A 269 -12.20 10.91 -14.61
N SER A 270 -11.89 10.91 -13.32
CA SER A 270 -12.74 10.32 -12.29
C SER A 270 -12.61 11.00 -10.94
N ILE A 271 -13.67 10.91 -10.16
CA ILE A 271 -13.65 11.20 -8.72
C ILE A 271 -13.48 9.87 -7.99
N ARG A 272 -12.46 9.77 -7.15
CA ARG A 272 -12.19 8.61 -6.32
C ARG A 272 -12.88 8.75 -4.98
N VAL A 273 -13.55 7.69 -4.55
CA VAL A 273 -14.19 7.57 -3.24
C VAL A 273 -13.53 6.41 -2.50
N SER A 274 -12.94 6.70 -1.36
CA SER A 274 -12.34 5.70 -0.49
C SER A 274 -12.98 5.80 0.89
N ALA A 275 -13.33 4.68 1.49
CA ALA A 275 -13.84 4.62 2.84
C ALA A 275 -13.23 3.45 3.60
N GLU A 276 -13.06 3.60 4.90
CA GLU A 276 -12.52 2.57 5.80
C GLU A 276 -13.32 2.49 7.09
N SER A 277 -13.44 1.29 7.62
CA SER A 277 -13.99 1.02 8.96
C SER A 277 -13.49 -0.33 9.48
N ASN A 278 -13.52 -0.52 10.80
CA ASN A 278 -13.37 -1.82 11.43
C ASN A 278 -14.66 -2.70 11.35
N SER A 279 -15.71 -2.21 10.69
CA SER A 279 -16.94 -2.94 10.39
C SER A 279 -17.20 -2.97 8.89
N LEU A 280 -17.32 -4.17 8.32
CA LEU A 280 -17.59 -4.36 6.89
C LEU A 280 -18.94 -3.77 6.48
N GLU A 281 -19.96 -3.87 7.33
CA GLU A 281 -21.28 -3.27 7.08
C GLU A 281 -21.17 -1.74 7.08
N LYS A 282 -20.49 -1.17 8.07
CA LYS A 282 -20.35 0.27 8.20
C LYS A 282 -19.58 0.88 7.04
N VAL A 283 -18.48 0.28 6.61
CA VAL A 283 -17.72 0.81 5.46
C VAL A 283 -18.52 0.79 4.18
N ARG A 284 -19.35 -0.26 3.94
CA ARG A 284 -20.24 -0.34 2.79
C ARG A 284 -21.29 0.77 2.81
N ASN A 285 -21.89 1.03 3.97
CA ASN A 285 -22.90 2.06 4.14
C ASN A 285 -22.33 3.46 3.92
N ILE A 286 -21.18 3.78 4.56
CA ILE A 286 -20.50 5.07 4.38
C ILE A 286 -20.11 5.27 2.90
N HIS A 287 -19.50 4.26 2.30
CA HIS A 287 -19.03 4.34 0.91
C HIS A 287 -20.20 4.59 -0.05
N GLN A 288 -21.29 3.83 0.07
CA GLN A 288 -22.47 3.99 -0.79
C GLN A 288 -23.13 5.37 -0.62
N GLU A 289 -23.29 5.80 0.62
CA GLU A 289 -23.87 7.10 0.93
C GLU A 289 -23.07 8.26 0.30
N ILE A 290 -21.73 8.20 0.39
CA ILE A 290 -20.90 9.23 -0.20
C ILE A 290 -20.91 9.17 -1.74
N LYS A 291 -20.98 7.99 -2.34
CA LYS A 291 -21.19 7.87 -3.80
C LYS A 291 -22.49 8.53 -4.23
N ASP A 292 -23.55 8.38 -3.46
CA ASP A 292 -24.84 9.01 -3.76
C ASP A 292 -24.77 10.53 -3.62
N LEU A 293 -24.08 11.05 -2.56
CA LEU A 293 -23.83 12.49 -2.42
C LEU A 293 -22.98 13.06 -3.57
N VAL A 294 -22.01 12.32 -4.11
CA VAL A 294 -21.26 12.73 -5.29
C VAL A 294 -22.16 12.85 -6.51
N LYS A 295 -23.05 11.86 -6.75
CA LYS A 295 -24.03 11.90 -7.85
C LYS A 295 -25.00 13.08 -7.72
N GLU A 296 -25.58 13.28 -6.54
CA GLU A 296 -26.47 14.41 -6.27
C GLU A 296 -25.78 15.76 -6.49
N SER A 297 -24.49 15.85 -6.11
CA SER A 297 -23.70 17.07 -6.32
C SER A 297 -23.46 17.35 -7.80
N TYR A 298 -23.27 16.31 -8.62
CA TYR A 298 -23.19 16.44 -10.07
C TYR A 298 -24.50 16.87 -10.71
N GLU A 299 -25.63 16.27 -10.29
CA GLU A 299 -26.95 16.61 -10.80
C GLU A 299 -27.36 18.07 -10.52
N GLN A 300 -26.86 18.66 -9.43
CA GLN A 300 -27.09 20.07 -9.08
C GLN A 300 -26.29 21.06 -9.92
N ILE A 301 -25.22 20.61 -10.55
CA ILE A 301 -24.31 21.45 -11.35
C ILE A 301 -24.75 21.43 -12.84
N LYS A 302 -25.38 20.35 -13.28
CA LYS A 302 -25.88 20.14 -14.63
C LYS A 302 -27.21 20.85 -14.88
#